data_69e0d25edc769c7b455208be6593e05d
#
_entry.id   69e0d25edc769c7b455208be6593e05d
#
_cell.length_a   1.000
_cell.length_b   1.000
_cell.length_c   1.000
_cell.angle_alpha   90.00
_cell.angle_beta   90.00
_cell.angle_gamma   90.00
#
_symmetry.space_group_name_H-M   'P 1'
#
loop_
_entity.id
_entity.type
_entity.pdbx_description
1 polymer ?
#
loop_
_entity_poly.entity_id
_entity_poly.type
_entity_poly.pdbx_seq_one_letter_code
_entity_poly.pdbx_strand_id
1 'polypeptide(L)'
;MPFSTLRFSTPRSSLLPTLLAIIGIGWQLTSCAAEVPVNVPAPALDNPKQQGALQTAVLAGGCFWGVQGVYEHVKGVSKVVSGYAGGDRSTAQYETVSSGTTGHAESVQITFDPAKVSYGELLQIFFSVVHDPTQLNRQGPDTGTQYRSAIVYSDDTQKNIAAAYIAQLNQAGVFHRPIVTRVDHLKGFYPAESYHQDYLVHNPSNPYIAYNDLPKIENLKRVFPNYYSDRPVLLAQASSR
;
A
#
# COMPACT_ATOMS: atom_id res chain seq x y z
N MET A 1 98.45 29.76 -10.09
CA MET A 1 97.82 28.46 -9.99
C MET A 1 96.67 28.55 -8.98
N PRO A 2 95.41 28.63 -9.40
CA PRO A 2 94.28 28.64 -8.46
C PRO A 2 93.62 27.29 -8.37
N PHE A 3 93.29 26.90 -7.17
CA PHE A 3 92.52 25.66 -6.78
C PHE A 3 91.06 25.76 -7.18
N SER A 4 90.58 24.78 -7.91
CA SER A 4 89.23 24.61 -8.28
C SER A 4 88.47 23.85 -7.17
N THR A 5 87.45 24.45 -6.59
CA THR A 5 86.57 23.83 -5.58
C THR A 5 85.37 23.18 -6.26
N LEU A 6 85.31 21.86 -6.19
CA LEU A 6 84.11 21.06 -6.58
C LEU A 6 82.99 21.21 -5.56
N ARG A 7 81.83 21.72 -6.03
CA ARG A 7 80.60 21.73 -5.23
C ARG A 7 79.79 20.47 -5.56
N PHE A 8 79.60 19.65 -4.56
CA PHE A 8 78.63 18.52 -4.61
C PHE A 8 77.26 19.07 -4.36
N SER A 9 76.34 18.89 -5.33
CA SER A 9 74.91 19.15 -5.16
C SER A 9 74.18 17.86 -4.78
N THR A 10 73.50 17.86 -3.65
CA THR A 10 72.65 16.79 -3.18
C THR A 10 71.27 16.86 -3.85
N PRO A 11 70.71 15.76 -4.31
CA PRO A 11 69.35 15.75 -4.86
C PRO A 11 68.30 15.86 -3.72
N ARG A 12 67.40 16.82 -3.83
CA ARG A 12 66.23 16.93 -3.01
C ARG A 12 65.20 15.87 -3.47
N SER A 13 65.00 14.83 -2.65
CA SER A 13 63.87 13.89 -2.80
C SER A 13 62.55 14.57 -2.40
N SER A 14 61.70 14.82 -3.39
CA SER A 14 60.33 15.26 -3.19
C SER A 14 59.46 14.04 -2.79
N LEU A 15 59.09 13.98 -1.53
CA LEU A 15 58.04 13.08 -1.04
C LEU A 15 56.68 13.65 -1.44
N LEU A 16 56.03 13.03 -2.44
CA LEU A 16 54.63 13.24 -2.71
C LEU A 16 53.80 12.54 -1.61
N PRO A 17 52.81 13.20 -0.99
CA PRO A 17 51.87 12.51 -0.13
C PRO A 17 50.84 11.75 -0.99
N THR A 18 50.85 10.46 -0.88
CA THR A 18 49.82 9.59 -1.45
C THR A 18 48.52 9.80 -0.69
N LEU A 19 47.58 10.53 -1.30
CA LEU A 19 46.21 10.67 -0.78
C LEU A 19 45.53 9.29 -0.96
N LEU A 20 45.37 8.54 0.13
CA LEU A 20 44.45 7.41 0.17
C LEU A 20 43.03 7.94 0.16
N ALA A 21 42.35 7.91 -0.98
CA ALA A 21 40.91 8.11 -1.10
C ALA A 21 40.21 6.88 -0.51
N ILE A 22 39.74 7.00 0.72
CA ILE A 22 38.82 6.01 1.31
C ILE A 22 37.48 6.20 0.61
N ILE A 23 37.20 5.35 -0.39
CA ILE A 23 35.87 5.23 -0.97
C ILE A 23 34.99 4.52 0.09
N GLY A 24 34.33 5.33 0.89
CA GLY A 24 33.26 4.87 1.77
C GLY A 24 32.11 4.34 0.93
N ILE A 25 32.04 3.02 0.74
CA ILE A 25 30.83 2.36 0.23
C ILE A 25 29.79 2.51 1.33
N GLY A 26 29.01 3.60 1.26
CA GLY A 26 27.83 3.77 2.07
C GLY A 26 26.82 2.69 1.68
N TRP A 27 26.74 1.66 2.49
CA TRP A 27 25.59 0.76 2.45
C TRP A 27 24.37 1.60 2.79
N GLN A 28 23.60 1.94 1.78
CA GLN A 28 22.25 2.45 1.93
C GLN A 28 21.44 1.29 2.49
N LEU A 29 21.34 1.24 3.83
CA LEU A 29 20.33 0.45 4.51
C LEU A 29 18.99 1.06 4.07
N THR A 30 18.39 0.52 3.01
CA THR A 30 16.97 0.73 2.73
C THR A 30 16.23 0.15 3.91
N SER A 31 15.99 0.99 4.90
CA SER A 31 15.09 0.68 6.01
C SER A 31 13.74 0.40 5.37
N CYS A 32 13.30 -0.87 5.41
CA CYS A 32 11.88 -1.22 5.25
C CYS A 32 11.15 -0.68 6.50
N ALA A 33 11.03 0.63 6.60
CA ALA A 33 10.16 1.22 7.60
C ALA A 33 8.71 0.96 7.17
N ALA A 34 7.86 0.57 8.14
CA ALA A 34 6.42 0.53 7.92
C ALA A 34 5.95 1.85 7.29
N GLU A 35 5.02 1.79 6.36
CA GLU A 35 4.57 2.98 5.64
C GLU A 35 4.03 4.03 6.60
N VAL A 36 4.53 5.25 6.44
CA VAL A 36 4.05 6.39 7.24
C VAL A 36 2.70 6.82 6.66
N PRO A 37 1.65 6.94 7.48
CA PRO A 37 0.35 7.35 7.01
C PRO A 37 0.38 8.79 6.51
N VAL A 38 -0.35 9.06 5.44
CA VAL A 38 -0.54 10.38 4.87
C VAL A 38 -1.91 10.90 5.27
N ASN A 39 -1.98 12.04 5.93
CA ASN A 39 -3.27 12.65 6.25
C ASN A 39 -3.83 13.33 5.00
N VAL A 40 -4.65 12.61 4.22
CA VAL A 40 -5.24 13.13 3.00
C VAL A 40 -6.56 13.87 3.30
N PRO A 41 -6.90 14.96 2.57
CA PRO A 41 -8.18 15.65 2.72
C PRO A 41 -9.35 14.73 2.41
N ALA A 42 -10.51 14.98 2.99
CA ALA A 42 -11.74 14.27 2.63
C ALA A 42 -12.10 14.48 1.15
N PRO A 43 -12.76 13.51 0.49
CA PRO A 43 -13.18 13.66 -0.88
C PRO A 43 -14.22 14.80 -1.01
N ALA A 44 -14.01 15.66 -2.01
CA ALA A 44 -14.96 16.75 -2.31
C ALA A 44 -16.23 16.23 -2.99
N LEU A 45 -16.14 15.12 -3.71
CA LEU A 45 -17.25 14.39 -4.30
C LEU A 45 -17.40 13.06 -3.59
N ASP A 46 -18.59 12.82 -2.99
CA ASP A 46 -18.91 11.56 -2.32
C ASP A 46 -20.43 11.34 -2.33
N ASN A 47 -20.85 10.10 -2.06
CA ASN A 47 -22.23 9.78 -1.80
C ASN A 47 -22.64 10.29 -0.41
N PRO A 48 -23.80 10.96 -0.29
CA PRO A 48 -24.31 11.31 1.03
C PRO A 48 -24.61 10.03 1.83
N LYS A 49 -24.32 10.05 3.13
CA LYS A 49 -24.71 8.97 4.02
C LYS A 49 -26.24 8.86 4.06
N GLN A 50 -26.75 7.70 3.75
CA GLN A 50 -28.18 7.44 3.69
C GLN A 50 -28.52 6.02 4.12
N GLN A 51 -29.69 5.85 4.72
CA GLN A 51 -30.23 4.51 4.99
C GLN A 51 -30.48 3.79 3.67
N GLY A 52 -30.08 2.52 3.60
CA GLY A 52 -30.22 1.73 2.39
C GLY A 52 -29.68 0.32 2.54
N ALA A 53 -29.65 -0.41 1.43
CA ALA A 53 -29.00 -1.71 1.36
C ALA A 53 -27.49 -1.56 1.55
N LEU A 54 -26.86 -2.62 2.08
CA LEU A 54 -25.42 -2.72 2.15
C LEU A 54 -24.82 -2.58 0.74
N GLN A 55 -23.69 -1.88 0.66
CA GLN A 55 -22.95 -1.66 -0.58
C GLN A 55 -21.64 -2.43 -0.55
N THR A 56 -21.01 -2.57 -1.72
CA THR A 56 -19.69 -3.20 -1.84
C THR A 56 -18.69 -2.27 -2.50
N ALA A 57 -17.44 -2.34 -2.06
CA ALA A 57 -16.28 -1.73 -2.71
C ALA A 57 -15.21 -2.79 -2.96
N VAL A 58 -14.46 -2.70 -4.06
CA VAL A 58 -13.33 -3.60 -4.33
C VAL A 58 -12.06 -2.78 -4.50
N LEU A 59 -11.08 -3.03 -3.64
CA LEU A 59 -9.84 -2.26 -3.56
C LEU A 59 -8.62 -3.18 -3.57
N ALA A 60 -7.55 -2.77 -4.25
CA ALA A 60 -6.27 -3.44 -4.33
C ALA A 60 -5.15 -2.48 -3.91
N GLY A 61 -4.38 -2.80 -2.89
CA GLY A 61 -3.37 -1.91 -2.29
C GLY A 61 -2.15 -2.66 -1.76
N GLY A 62 -1.61 -3.62 -2.52
CA GLY A 62 -0.54 -4.51 -2.10
C GLY A 62 -1.05 -5.84 -1.55
N CYS A 63 -0.30 -6.49 -0.66
CA CYS A 63 -0.72 -7.72 -0.02
C CYS A 63 -2.09 -7.57 0.64
N PHE A 64 -3.04 -8.42 0.26
CA PHE A 64 -4.43 -8.32 0.73
C PHE A 64 -4.61 -8.60 2.22
N TRP A 65 -3.65 -9.24 2.91
CA TRP A 65 -3.73 -9.47 4.37
C TRP A 65 -3.81 -8.16 5.16
N GLY A 66 -2.94 -7.19 4.82
CA GLY A 66 -2.96 -5.88 5.46
C GLY A 66 -4.15 -5.05 5.05
N VAL A 67 -4.55 -5.11 3.77
CA VAL A 67 -5.73 -4.39 3.29
C VAL A 67 -7.00 -4.90 3.96
N GLN A 68 -7.18 -6.24 4.05
CA GLN A 68 -8.29 -6.87 4.75
C GLN A 68 -8.31 -6.44 6.21
N GLY A 69 -7.18 -6.58 6.92
CA GLY A 69 -7.08 -6.22 8.33
C GLY A 69 -7.47 -4.77 8.62
N VAL A 70 -7.06 -3.81 7.76
CA VAL A 70 -7.49 -2.41 7.93
C VAL A 70 -9.00 -2.28 7.88
N TYR A 71 -9.66 -2.83 6.85
CA TYR A 71 -11.10 -2.67 6.69
C TYR A 71 -11.94 -3.50 7.65
N GLU A 72 -11.42 -4.61 8.17
CA GLU A 72 -12.03 -5.35 9.28
C GLU A 72 -12.18 -4.50 10.55
N HIS A 73 -11.31 -3.51 10.73
CA HIS A 73 -11.33 -2.59 11.86
C HIS A 73 -12.10 -1.29 11.59
N VAL A 74 -12.82 -1.17 10.46
CA VAL A 74 -13.58 0.05 10.13
C VAL A 74 -15.04 -0.08 10.56
N LYS A 75 -15.50 0.83 11.42
CA LYS A 75 -16.92 0.94 11.80
C LYS A 75 -17.81 1.18 10.58
N GLY A 76 -18.87 0.44 10.46
CA GLY A 76 -19.77 0.48 9.30
C GLY A 76 -19.46 -0.58 8.26
N VAL A 77 -18.27 -1.17 8.29
CA VAL A 77 -17.98 -2.38 7.51
C VAL A 77 -18.60 -3.59 8.21
N SER A 78 -19.23 -4.46 7.43
CA SER A 78 -19.91 -5.67 7.92
C SER A 78 -19.25 -6.96 7.47
N LYS A 79 -18.43 -6.90 6.40
CA LYS A 79 -17.69 -8.06 5.86
C LYS A 79 -16.54 -7.59 4.99
N VAL A 80 -15.40 -8.27 5.09
CA VAL A 80 -14.24 -8.07 4.19
C VAL A 80 -13.77 -9.44 3.71
N VAL A 81 -13.56 -9.58 2.40
CA VAL A 81 -13.10 -10.83 1.78
C VAL A 81 -11.86 -10.55 0.97
N SER A 82 -10.76 -11.23 1.28
CA SER A 82 -9.57 -11.26 0.42
C SER A 82 -9.83 -12.06 -0.84
N GLY A 83 -9.32 -11.60 -1.98
CA GLY A 83 -9.54 -12.27 -3.26
C GLY A 83 -8.77 -11.64 -4.41
N TYR A 84 -9.19 -11.94 -5.61
CA TYR A 84 -8.54 -11.56 -6.85
C TYR A 84 -9.51 -10.84 -7.78
N ALA A 85 -9.07 -9.75 -8.40
CA ALA A 85 -9.84 -9.00 -9.40
C ALA A 85 -8.96 -8.57 -10.58
N GLY A 86 -9.57 -8.48 -11.78
CA GLY A 86 -8.91 -7.96 -12.97
C GLY A 86 -8.45 -9.00 -14.00
N GLY A 87 -8.31 -10.27 -13.61
CA GLY A 87 -7.99 -11.39 -14.48
C GLY A 87 -9.19 -12.32 -14.74
N ASP A 88 -8.93 -13.43 -15.42
CA ASP A 88 -9.95 -14.44 -15.74
C ASP A 88 -10.18 -15.41 -14.57
N ARG A 89 -11.42 -15.88 -14.42
CA ARG A 89 -11.82 -16.83 -13.36
C ARG A 89 -10.93 -18.08 -13.31
N SER A 90 -10.51 -18.59 -14.44
CA SER A 90 -9.68 -19.81 -14.54
C SER A 90 -8.29 -19.67 -13.95
N THR A 91 -7.81 -18.43 -13.73
CA THR A 91 -6.48 -18.11 -13.19
C THR A 91 -6.55 -17.52 -11.78
N ALA A 92 -7.74 -17.44 -11.17
CA ALA A 92 -7.97 -16.88 -9.85
C ALA A 92 -7.62 -17.87 -8.72
N GLN A 93 -6.36 -18.24 -8.61
CA GLN A 93 -5.79 -19.12 -7.59
C GLN A 93 -4.42 -18.54 -7.16
N TYR A 94 -4.10 -18.61 -5.88
CA TYR A 94 -2.91 -17.98 -5.31
C TYR A 94 -1.62 -18.31 -6.07
N GLU A 95 -1.35 -19.59 -6.30
CA GLU A 95 -0.14 -20.04 -7.00
C GLU A 95 -0.03 -19.45 -8.41
N THR A 96 -1.17 -19.30 -9.10
CA THR A 96 -1.19 -18.74 -10.46
C THR A 96 -1.06 -17.22 -10.44
N VAL A 97 -1.80 -16.55 -9.55
CA VAL A 97 -1.77 -15.07 -9.40
C VAL A 97 -0.39 -14.59 -8.97
N SER A 98 0.29 -15.34 -8.10
CA SER A 98 1.65 -15.02 -7.61
C SER A 98 2.69 -14.93 -8.73
N SER A 99 2.43 -15.51 -9.91
CA SER A 99 3.29 -15.35 -11.09
C SER A 99 3.33 -13.91 -11.65
N GLY A 100 2.33 -13.08 -11.30
CA GLY A 100 2.19 -11.71 -11.82
C GLY A 100 1.72 -11.60 -13.27
N THR A 101 1.35 -12.72 -13.93
CA THR A 101 1.03 -12.76 -15.37
C THR A 101 -0.47 -12.90 -15.68
N THR A 102 -1.31 -13.11 -14.67
CA THR A 102 -2.74 -13.42 -14.82
C THR A 102 -3.62 -12.19 -15.07
N GLY A 103 -3.10 -10.98 -14.88
CA GLY A 103 -3.89 -9.75 -14.87
C GLY A 103 -4.66 -9.50 -13.56
N HIS A 104 -4.71 -10.47 -12.64
CA HIS A 104 -5.28 -10.25 -11.32
C HIS A 104 -4.46 -9.28 -10.47
N ALA A 105 -5.14 -8.54 -9.59
CA ALA A 105 -4.56 -7.92 -8.42
C ALA A 105 -5.08 -8.62 -7.17
N GLU A 106 -4.23 -8.78 -6.16
CA GLU A 106 -4.67 -9.05 -4.80
C GLU A 106 -5.58 -7.91 -4.36
N SER A 107 -6.80 -8.25 -4.00
CA SER A 107 -7.87 -7.28 -3.77
C SER A 107 -8.69 -7.69 -2.55
N VAL A 108 -9.41 -6.74 -1.98
CA VAL A 108 -10.42 -7.03 -0.96
C VAL A 108 -11.78 -6.54 -1.44
N GLN A 109 -12.81 -7.34 -1.19
CA GLN A 109 -14.20 -6.91 -1.33
C GLN A 109 -14.74 -6.54 0.04
N ILE A 110 -15.15 -5.28 0.19
CA ILE A 110 -15.61 -4.67 1.43
C ILE A 110 -17.12 -4.49 1.33
N THR A 111 -17.87 -5.10 2.24
CA THR A 111 -19.32 -4.86 2.37
C THR A 111 -19.54 -3.87 3.51
N PHE A 112 -20.25 -2.78 3.26
CA PHE A 112 -20.41 -1.69 4.21
C PHE A 112 -21.83 -1.10 4.25
N ASP A 113 -22.16 -0.50 5.38
CA ASP A 113 -23.41 0.23 5.62
C ASP A 113 -23.20 1.70 5.22
N PRO A 114 -23.84 2.18 4.14
CA PRO A 114 -23.65 3.54 3.65
C PRO A 114 -24.21 4.62 4.61
N ALA A 115 -25.00 4.24 5.62
CA ALA A 115 -25.43 5.16 6.67
C ALA A 115 -24.31 5.45 7.69
N LYS A 116 -23.31 4.56 7.81
CA LYS A 116 -22.23 4.66 8.81
C LYS A 116 -20.91 5.11 8.21
N VAL A 117 -20.57 4.58 7.05
CA VAL A 117 -19.35 4.94 6.31
C VAL A 117 -19.70 5.08 4.83
N SER A 118 -19.26 6.16 4.18
CA SER A 118 -19.47 6.37 2.76
C SER A 118 -18.38 5.70 1.90
N TYR A 119 -18.61 5.59 0.60
CA TYR A 119 -17.61 5.08 -0.33
C TYR A 119 -16.36 5.97 -0.37
N GLY A 120 -16.54 7.29 -0.37
CA GLY A 120 -15.42 8.22 -0.35
C GLY A 120 -14.62 8.16 0.96
N GLU A 121 -15.27 7.94 2.11
CA GLU A 121 -14.57 7.72 3.38
C GLU A 121 -13.73 6.43 3.38
N LEU A 122 -14.22 5.36 2.74
CA LEU A 122 -13.39 4.16 2.51
C LEU A 122 -12.17 4.48 1.64
N LEU A 123 -12.33 5.28 0.58
CA LEU A 123 -11.21 5.72 -0.25
C LEU A 123 -10.25 6.65 0.50
N GLN A 124 -10.75 7.49 1.42
CA GLN A 124 -9.89 8.31 2.26
C GLN A 124 -9.00 7.46 3.16
N ILE A 125 -9.54 6.41 3.78
CA ILE A 125 -8.78 5.42 4.55
C ILE A 125 -7.76 4.71 3.64
N PHE A 126 -8.17 4.32 2.43
CA PHE A 126 -7.32 3.66 1.44
C PHE A 126 -6.05 4.44 1.13
N PHE A 127 -6.19 5.71 0.78
CA PHE A 127 -5.07 6.58 0.44
C PHE A 127 -4.27 7.07 1.65
N SER A 128 -4.85 7.03 2.86
CA SER A 128 -4.16 7.52 4.05
C SER A 128 -3.29 6.47 4.74
N VAL A 129 -3.77 5.22 4.85
CA VAL A 129 -3.17 4.24 5.78
C VAL A 129 -2.95 2.86 5.17
N VAL A 130 -3.59 2.54 4.03
CA VAL A 130 -3.51 1.18 3.47
C VAL A 130 -2.21 0.96 2.72
N HIS A 131 -1.76 1.95 1.92
CA HIS A 131 -0.66 1.78 0.98
C HIS A 131 -0.09 3.12 0.50
N ASP A 132 1.07 3.07 -0.16
CA ASP A 132 1.61 4.20 -0.93
C ASP A 132 1.09 4.14 -2.38
N PRO A 133 0.16 5.03 -2.78
CA PRO A 133 -0.47 5.01 -4.09
C PRO A 133 0.46 5.45 -5.23
N THR A 134 1.72 5.79 -4.94
CA THR A 134 2.72 6.19 -5.94
C THR A 134 3.63 5.05 -6.39
N GLN A 135 3.46 3.85 -5.81
CA GLN A 135 4.25 2.68 -6.15
C GLN A 135 3.62 1.90 -7.31
N LEU A 136 4.30 1.89 -8.45
CA LEU A 136 3.80 1.20 -9.64
C LEU A 136 4.13 -0.29 -9.60
N ASN A 137 3.10 -1.16 -9.71
CA ASN A 137 3.22 -2.61 -9.73
C ASN A 137 4.05 -3.18 -8.57
N ARG A 138 3.92 -2.58 -7.42
CA ARG A 138 4.54 -3.03 -6.17
C ARG A 138 3.88 -2.35 -4.97
N GLN A 139 4.14 -2.88 -3.77
CA GLN A 139 3.79 -2.22 -2.52
C GLN A 139 4.75 -2.67 -1.41
N GLY A 140 5.51 -1.72 -0.85
CA GLY A 140 6.51 -2.05 0.16
C GLY A 140 7.52 -3.10 -0.34
N PRO A 141 7.65 -4.26 0.36
CA PRO A 141 8.56 -5.33 -0.06
C PRO A 141 8.05 -6.11 -1.28
N ASP A 142 6.73 -6.12 -1.54
CA ASP A 142 6.11 -6.95 -2.55
C ASP A 142 6.24 -6.33 -3.94
N THR A 143 6.70 -7.11 -4.90
CA THR A 143 6.91 -6.66 -6.28
C THR A 143 6.15 -7.57 -7.25
N GLY A 144 5.43 -6.94 -8.17
CA GLY A 144 4.64 -7.63 -9.20
C GLY A 144 3.31 -6.92 -9.45
N THR A 145 2.73 -7.18 -10.63
CA THR A 145 1.46 -6.56 -11.06
C THR A 145 0.29 -6.93 -10.15
N GLN A 146 0.37 -8.06 -9.44
CA GLN A 146 -0.63 -8.51 -8.47
C GLN A 146 -0.69 -7.62 -7.23
N TYR A 147 0.37 -6.86 -6.93
CA TYR A 147 0.43 -5.92 -5.79
C TYR A 147 0.20 -4.47 -6.20
N ARG A 148 -0.31 -4.23 -7.42
CA ARG A 148 -0.61 -2.87 -7.90
C ARG A 148 -1.72 -2.21 -7.10
N SER A 149 -1.68 -0.90 -7.03
CA SER A 149 -2.78 -0.09 -6.52
C SER A 149 -3.91 0.00 -7.56
N ALA A 150 -5.14 -0.36 -7.16
CA ALA A 150 -6.32 -0.22 -8.00
C ALA A 150 -7.61 -0.06 -7.19
N ILE A 151 -8.53 0.72 -7.73
CA ILE A 151 -9.94 0.82 -7.34
C ILE A 151 -10.75 0.15 -8.44
N VAL A 152 -11.51 -0.91 -8.08
CA VAL A 152 -12.26 -1.69 -9.05
C VAL A 152 -13.74 -1.39 -8.87
N TYR A 153 -14.27 -0.48 -9.70
CA TYR A 153 -15.61 0.07 -9.55
C TYR A 153 -16.70 -0.85 -10.12
N SER A 154 -17.85 -0.91 -9.46
CA SER A 154 -19.03 -1.67 -9.88
C SER A 154 -20.04 -0.85 -10.67
N ASP A 155 -20.01 0.47 -10.53
CA ASP A 155 -20.95 1.41 -11.18
C ASP A 155 -20.29 2.77 -11.46
N ASP A 156 -20.97 3.60 -12.24
CA ASP A 156 -20.46 4.91 -12.65
C ASP A 156 -20.32 5.88 -11.47
N THR A 157 -21.09 5.72 -10.40
CA THR A 157 -20.97 6.56 -9.22
C THR A 157 -19.65 6.31 -8.52
N GLN A 158 -19.31 5.04 -8.27
CA GLN A 158 -18.00 4.66 -7.71
C GLN A 158 -16.85 5.13 -8.60
N LYS A 159 -16.99 4.94 -9.92
CA LYS A 159 -16.00 5.42 -10.90
C LYS A 159 -15.74 6.93 -10.80
N ASN A 160 -16.83 7.70 -10.76
CA ASN A 160 -16.74 9.17 -10.73
C ASN A 160 -16.12 9.66 -9.41
N ILE A 161 -16.53 9.10 -8.28
CA ILE A 161 -15.96 9.44 -6.97
C ILE A 161 -14.47 9.10 -6.94
N ALA A 162 -14.07 7.89 -7.36
CA ALA A 162 -12.68 7.47 -7.37
C ALA A 162 -11.80 8.35 -8.26
N ALA A 163 -12.25 8.64 -9.49
CA ALA A 163 -11.51 9.48 -10.42
C ALA A 163 -11.39 10.92 -9.94
N ALA A 164 -12.47 11.51 -9.42
CA ALA A 164 -12.47 12.86 -8.87
C ALA A 164 -11.54 12.96 -7.64
N TYR A 165 -11.56 11.95 -6.78
CA TYR A 165 -10.73 11.95 -5.58
C TYR A 165 -9.24 11.81 -5.90
N ILE A 166 -8.86 10.93 -6.83
CA ILE A 166 -7.47 10.86 -7.32
C ILE A 166 -7.01 12.19 -7.92
N ALA A 167 -7.86 12.85 -8.72
CA ALA A 167 -7.56 14.17 -9.29
C ALA A 167 -7.37 15.22 -8.18
N GLN A 168 -8.27 15.25 -7.19
CA GLN A 168 -8.18 16.14 -6.03
C GLN A 168 -6.86 15.95 -5.27
N LEU A 169 -6.47 14.69 -4.96
CA LEU A 169 -5.26 14.38 -4.22
C LEU A 169 -3.99 14.76 -5.00
N ASN A 170 -3.96 14.52 -6.31
CA ASN A 170 -2.87 14.94 -7.18
C ASN A 170 -2.76 16.47 -7.26
N GLN A 171 -3.88 17.18 -7.37
CA GLN A 171 -3.90 18.65 -7.39
C GLN A 171 -3.44 19.24 -6.05
N ALA A 172 -3.81 18.61 -4.95
CA ALA A 172 -3.39 19.04 -3.61
C ALA A 172 -1.91 18.73 -3.30
N GLY A 173 -1.25 17.92 -4.14
CA GLY A 173 0.18 17.59 -3.97
C GLY A 173 0.48 16.84 -2.67
N VAL A 174 -0.46 16.04 -2.15
CA VAL A 174 -0.32 15.35 -0.86
C VAL A 174 0.73 14.24 -0.90
N PHE A 175 1.02 13.73 -2.09
CA PHE A 175 2.08 12.76 -2.33
C PHE A 175 3.23 13.37 -3.12
N HIS A 176 4.46 12.93 -2.86
CA HIS A 176 5.66 13.46 -3.55
C HIS A 176 5.77 13.06 -5.03
N ARG A 177 4.95 12.11 -5.48
CA ARG A 177 4.86 11.61 -6.86
C ARG A 177 3.39 11.47 -7.24
N PRO A 178 3.08 11.47 -8.55
CA PRO A 178 1.71 11.23 -9.01
C PRO A 178 1.17 9.89 -8.51
N ILE A 179 -0.12 9.86 -8.19
CA ILE A 179 -0.86 8.65 -7.88
C ILE A 179 -0.93 7.76 -9.12
N VAL A 180 -0.55 6.49 -9.00
CA VAL A 180 -0.58 5.48 -10.06
C VAL A 180 -1.73 4.49 -9.89
N THR A 181 -2.62 4.72 -8.94
CA THR A 181 -3.81 3.91 -8.68
C THR A 181 -4.68 3.84 -9.93
N ARG A 182 -4.95 2.62 -10.40
CA ARG A 182 -5.86 2.39 -11.54
C ARG A 182 -7.31 2.47 -11.10
N VAL A 183 -8.19 2.91 -12.01
CA VAL A 183 -9.65 2.88 -11.82
C VAL A 183 -10.20 1.97 -12.90
N ASP A 184 -10.45 0.71 -12.54
CA ASP A 184 -10.82 -0.35 -13.48
C ASP A 184 -12.27 -0.81 -13.22
N HIS A 185 -12.99 -1.24 -14.28
CA HIS A 185 -14.34 -1.81 -14.13
C HIS A 185 -14.28 -3.22 -13.58
N LEU A 186 -15.18 -3.53 -12.62
CA LEU A 186 -15.29 -4.86 -12.01
C LEU A 186 -15.91 -5.86 -13.00
N LYS A 187 -15.09 -6.73 -13.55
CA LYS A 187 -15.54 -7.87 -14.38
C LYS A 187 -15.88 -9.11 -13.57
N GLY A 188 -15.26 -9.24 -12.40
CA GLY A 188 -15.46 -10.34 -11.45
C GLY A 188 -14.53 -10.17 -10.25
N PHE A 189 -15.00 -10.65 -9.11
CA PHE A 189 -14.20 -10.81 -7.89
C PHE A 189 -14.24 -12.28 -7.50
N TYR A 190 -13.07 -12.85 -7.25
CA TYR A 190 -12.90 -14.26 -6.93
C TYR A 190 -12.27 -14.36 -5.54
N PRO A 191 -13.01 -14.87 -4.53
CA PRO A 191 -12.48 -15.04 -3.19
C PRO A 191 -11.20 -15.87 -3.19
N ALA A 192 -10.21 -15.44 -2.42
CA ALA A 192 -9.01 -16.22 -2.18
C ALA A 192 -9.31 -17.42 -1.27
N GLU A 193 -8.38 -18.33 -1.23
CA GLU A 193 -8.45 -19.54 -0.45
C GLU A 193 -8.66 -19.25 1.04
N SER A 194 -9.32 -20.17 1.76
CA SER A 194 -9.74 -19.93 3.15
C SER A 194 -8.59 -19.61 4.10
N TYR A 195 -7.39 -20.14 3.85
CA TYR A 195 -6.21 -19.88 4.67
C TYR A 195 -5.66 -18.45 4.53
N HIS A 196 -6.11 -17.68 3.55
CA HIS A 196 -5.79 -16.26 3.40
C HIS A 196 -6.77 -15.32 4.11
N GLN A 197 -7.94 -15.82 4.48
CA GLN A 197 -8.96 -14.98 5.10
C GLN A 197 -8.62 -14.69 6.57
N ASP A 198 -8.88 -13.44 7.00
CA ASP A 198 -8.65 -12.95 8.37
C ASP A 198 -7.19 -13.19 8.84
N TYR A 199 -6.24 -13.28 7.88
CA TYR A 199 -4.89 -13.78 8.12
C TYR A 199 -4.13 -12.92 9.14
N LEU A 200 -4.25 -11.58 9.07
CA LEU A 200 -3.60 -10.66 9.99
C LEU A 200 -4.02 -10.93 11.44
N VAL A 201 -5.31 -11.13 11.67
CA VAL A 201 -5.87 -11.34 13.03
C VAL A 201 -5.45 -12.71 13.58
N HIS A 202 -5.38 -13.73 12.73
CA HIS A 202 -5.00 -15.08 13.15
C HIS A 202 -3.49 -15.28 13.29
N ASN A 203 -2.67 -14.43 12.65
CA ASN A 203 -1.21 -14.59 12.59
C ASN A 203 -0.43 -13.31 12.98
N PRO A 204 -0.76 -12.65 14.12
CA PRO A 204 -0.15 -11.36 14.46
C PRO A 204 1.36 -11.44 14.75
N SER A 205 1.87 -12.64 15.09
CA SER A 205 3.29 -12.89 15.33
C SER A 205 4.09 -13.26 14.08
N ASN A 206 3.42 -13.41 12.92
CA ASN A 206 4.12 -13.61 11.65
C ASN A 206 4.99 -12.37 11.38
N PRO A 207 6.31 -12.52 11.10
CA PRO A 207 7.21 -11.39 10.91
C PRO A 207 6.77 -10.40 9.83
N TYR A 208 6.19 -10.90 8.72
CA TYR A 208 5.66 -10.05 7.65
C TYR A 208 4.50 -9.20 8.19
N ILE A 209 3.53 -9.80 8.88
CA ILE A 209 2.37 -9.13 9.47
C ILE A 209 2.83 -8.09 10.49
N ALA A 210 3.72 -8.49 11.42
CA ALA A 210 4.20 -7.62 12.48
C ALA A 210 4.91 -6.36 11.94
N TYR A 211 5.63 -6.51 10.83
CA TYR A 211 6.45 -5.44 10.27
C TYR A 211 5.71 -4.57 9.27
N ASN A 212 4.88 -5.18 8.40
CA ASN A 212 4.26 -4.47 7.29
C ASN A 212 2.79 -4.12 7.51
N ASP A 213 2.03 -4.93 8.27
CA ASP A 213 0.58 -4.80 8.30
C ASP A 213 0.01 -4.30 9.64
N LEU A 214 0.51 -4.76 10.79
CA LEU A 214 0.07 -4.23 12.09
C LEU A 214 0.25 -2.71 12.23
N PRO A 215 1.33 -2.10 11.71
CA PRO A 215 1.45 -0.64 11.71
C PRO A 215 0.31 0.08 10.98
N LYS A 216 -0.32 -0.53 9.96
CA LYS A 216 -1.48 0.05 9.25
C LYS A 216 -2.70 0.15 10.17
N ILE A 217 -2.91 -0.85 11.05
CA ILE A 217 -3.99 -0.84 12.03
C ILE A 217 -3.78 0.28 13.06
N GLU A 218 -2.54 0.43 13.57
CA GLU A 218 -2.19 1.52 14.48
C GLU A 218 -2.35 2.90 13.81
N ASN A 219 -2.01 3.00 12.52
CA ASN A 219 -2.22 4.20 11.73
C ASN A 219 -3.71 4.50 11.54
N LEU A 220 -4.55 3.50 11.26
CA LEU A 220 -6.00 3.66 11.20
C LEU A 220 -6.54 4.21 12.53
N LYS A 221 -6.15 3.62 13.65
CA LYS A 221 -6.56 4.06 14.99
C LYS A 221 -6.15 5.51 15.27
N ARG A 222 -4.95 5.90 14.87
CA ARG A 222 -4.40 7.24 15.11
C ARG A 222 -5.01 8.29 14.21
N VAL A 223 -5.15 8.00 12.90
CA VAL A 223 -5.61 8.98 11.89
C VAL A 223 -7.14 9.05 11.84
N PHE A 224 -7.81 7.92 12.05
CA PHE A 224 -9.27 7.79 11.95
C PHE A 224 -9.93 7.21 13.22
N PRO A 225 -9.73 7.80 14.40
CA PRO A 225 -10.25 7.25 15.67
C PRO A 225 -11.78 7.09 15.68
N ASN A 226 -12.51 7.92 14.94
CA ASN A 226 -13.96 7.83 14.82
C ASN A 226 -14.43 6.63 14.02
N TYR A 227 -13.63 6.17 13.05
CA TYR A 227 -13.91 5.01 12.21
C TYR A 227 -13.28 3.72 12.75
N TYR A 228 -12.30 3.81 13.62
CA TYR A 228 -11.61 2.64 14.16
C TYR A 228 -12.49 1.84 15.13
N SER A 229 -12.46 0.51 15.01
CA SER A 229 -13.04 -0.46 15.95
C SER A 229 -11.96 -1.38 16.49
N ASP A 230 -11.90 -1.57 17.83
CA ASP A 230 -11.02 -2.55 18.45
C ASP A 230 -11.45 -4.01 18.16
N ARG A 231 -12.68 -4.19 17.66
CA ARG A 231 -13.25 -5.52 17.33
C ARG A 231 -13.33 -5.65 15.81
N PRO A 232 -12.43 -6.43 15.19
CA PRO A 232 -12.48 -6.68 13.75
C PRO A 232 -13.73 -7.49 13.37
N VAL A 233 -14.22 -7.24 12.18
CA VAL A 233 -15.33 -8.01 11.59
C VAL A 233 -14.72 -9.18 10.83
N LEU A 234 -14.68 -10.37 11.45
CA LEU A 234 -14.12 -11.57 10.84
C LEU A 234 -15.13 -12.27 9.91
N LEU A 235 -14.63 -12.92 8.87
CA LEU A 235 -15.45 -13.60 7.87
C LEU A 235 -16.33 -14.70 8.48
N ALA A 236 -15.80 -15.49 9.42
CA ALA A 236 -16.54 -16.50 10.13
C ALA A 236 -17.72 -15.94 10.95
N GLN A 237 -17.57 -14.74 11.51
CA GLN A 237 -18.63 -14.05 12.27
C GLN A 237 -19.67 -13.38 11.36
N ALA A 238 -19.25 -12.94 10.17
CA ALA A 238 -20.16 -12.33 9.20
C ALA A 238 -21.17 -13.33 8.61
N SER A 239 -20.80 -14.62 8.56
CA SER A 239 -21.66 -15.70 8.04
C SER A 239 -22.75 -16.16 9.03
N SER A 240 -22.69 -15.72 10.30
CA SER A 240 -23.61 -16.13 11.36
C SER A 240 -24.68 -15.08 11.70
N ARG A 241 -24.74 -14.00 10.97
CA ARG A 241 -25.75 -12.90 11.09
C ARG A 241 -26.60 -12.80 9.84
#